data_8c5458649ac443b307db48abd78ba888
#
_entry.id   8c5458649ac443b307db48abd78ba888
#
_cell.length_a   1.000
_cell.length_b   1.000
_cell.length_c   1.000
_cell.angle_alpha   90.00
_cell.angle_beta   90.00
_cell.angle_gamma   90.00
#
_symmetry.space_group_name_H-M   'P 1'
#
loop_
_entity.id
_entity.type
_entity.pdbx_description
1 polymer ?
#
loop_
_entity_poly.entity_id
_entity_poly.type
_entity_poly.pdbx_seq_one_letter_code
_entity_poly.pdbx_strand_id
1 'polypeptide(L)'
;MSRRRRIYEGKAKVLYEGPEPGTLIQHFKDDATAFNAKKHQVIEGKGVLNNRISEYVFQHLNDIGVPTHFIRRLNMREQLIREVEIIPLEVCVRNVAAGSLSKRLGIEEGTQLPRSIIEFYYKNDQLNDPMVSEEHITAFGWATPQEIDDIMSLAIRVNDFLSGLFLGVGIRLVDFRMETGRLWENDLMRIVVADEISPDSCRLWDIKSSEKLDKDRFRHDLGGLLEAYTEVAKRLGIMSEGERPQGTGPVLVKG
;
A
#
# COMPACT_ATOMS: atom_id res chain seq x y z
N MET A 1 -26.33 0.53 -18.32
CA MET A 1 -24.97 0.95 -17.90
C MET A 1 -23.97 0.13 -18.67
N SER A 2 -23.06 0.74 -19.44
CA SER A 2 -22.01 -0.01 -20.11
C SER A 2 -21.11 -0.64 -19.06
N ARG A 3 -20.76 -1.90 -19.26
CA ARG A 3 -19.87 -2.63 -18.35
C ARG A 3 -18.48 -1.98 -18.44
N ARG A 4 -17.95 -1.43 -17.33
CA ARG A 4 -16.60 -0.85 -17.30
C ARG A 4 -15.58 -1.87 -17.81
N ARG A 5 -14.66 -1.46 -18.68
CA ARG A 5 -13.61 -2.33 -19.18
C ARG A 5 -12.62 -2.60 -18.06
N ARG A 6 -12.43 -3.87 -17.73
CA ARG A 6 -11.39 -4.30 -16.80
C ARG A 6 -10.03 -4.26 -17.50
N ILE A 7 -9.08 -3.53 -16.93
CA ILE A 7 -7.72 -3.39 -17.45
C ILE A 7 -6.81 -4.43 -16.83
N TYR A 8 -6.90 -4.61 -15.49
CA TYR A 8 -6.01 -5.51 -14.75
C TYR A 8 -6.74 -6.06 -13.53
N GLU A 9 -6.41 -7.29 -13.13
CA GLU A 9 -6.84 -7.87 -11.87
C GLU A 9 -5.64 -8.47 -11.14
N GLY A 10 -5.36 -7.93 -9.95
CA GLY A 10 -4.36 -8.41 -9.03
C GLY A 10 -4.94 -9.20 -7.86
N LYS A 11 -4.09 -9.52 -6.90
CA LYS A 11 -4.45 -10.32 -5.70
C LYS A 11 -5.49 -9.64 -4.82
N ALA A 12 -5.37 -8.32 -4.61
CA ALA A 12 -6.22 -7.55 -3.71
C ALA A 12 -7.01 -6.43 -4.40
N LYS A 13 -6.78 -6.17 -5.69
CA LYS A 13 -7.35 -5.05 -6.43
C LYS A 13 -7.74 -5.42 -7.85
N VAL A 14 -8.68 -4.65 -8.41
CA VAL A 14 -9.03 -4.66 -9.83
C VAL A 14 -8.94 -3.25 -10.35
N LEU A 15 -8.33 -3.06 -11.51
CA LEU A 15 -8.28 -1.78 -12.23
C LEU A 15 -9.26 -1.81 -13.40
N TYR A 16 -10.08 -0.78 -13.46
CA TYR A 16 -11.00 -0.54 -14.56
C TYR A 16 -10.64 0.77 -15.26
N GLU A 17 -11.02 0.89 -16.51
CA GLU A 17 -10.96 2.14 -17.27
C GLU A 17 -11.74 3.24 -16.54
N GLY A 18 -11.10 4.41 -16.39
CA GLY A 18 -11.68 5.57 -15.75
C GLY A 18 -12.65 6.35 -16.66
N PRO A 19 -13.36 7.32 -16.11
CA PRO A 19 -14.31 8.14 -16.89
C PRO A 19 -13.63 9.12 -17.84
N GLU A 20 -12.37 9.46 -17.60
CA GLU A 20 -11.60 10.41 -18.38
C GLU A 20 -10.30 9.75 -18.87
N PRO A 21 -9.79 10.13 -20.07
CA PRO A 21 -8.50 9.64 -20.55
C PRO A 21 -7.39 9.88 -19.50
N GLY A 22 -6.50 8.89 -19.35
CA GLY A 22 -5.41 8.95 -18.35
C GLY A 22 -5.88 8.73 -16.91
N THR A 23 -7.10 8.23 -16.70
CA THR A 23 -7.58 7.84 -15.37
C THR A 23 -7.99 6.38 -15.32
N LEU A 24 -7.87 5.80 -14.13
CA LEU A 24 -8.32 4.44 -13.81
C LEU A 24 -9.20 4.46 -12.56
N ILE A 25 -10.06 3.44 -12.44
CA ILE A 25 -10.79 3.17 -11.21
C ILE A 25 -10.15 1.95 -10.55
N GLN A 26 -9.62 2.15 -9.35
CA GLN A 26 -9.04 1.10 -8.51
C GLN A 26 -10.10 0.58 -7.54
N HIS A 27 -10.45 -0.69 -7.68
CA HIS A 27 -11.39 -1.39 -6.81
C HIS A 27 -10.64 -2.28 -5.82
N PHE A 28 -10.92 -2.11 -4.53
CA PHE A 28 -10.33 -2.87 -3.44
C PHE A 28 -11.17 -4.11 -3.14
N LYS A 29 -10.54 -5.29 -3.27
CA LYS A 29 -11.15 -6.59 -3.00
C LYS A 29 -11.07 -6.95 -1.51
N ASP A 30 -11.93 -7.85 -1.08
CA ASP A 30 -11.88 -8.43 0.27
C ASP A 30 -10.89 -9.61 0.38
N ASP A 31 -10.22 -9.93 -0.71
CA ASP A 31 -9.22 -10.99 -0.76
C ASP A 31 -8.01 -10.67 0.10
N ALA A 32 -7.67 -11.56 1.03
CA ALA A 32 -6.41 -11.57 1.76
C ALA A 32 -5.56 -12.72 1.23
N THR A 33 -4.36 -12.41 0.76
CA THR A 33 -3.41 -13.41 0.26
C THR A 33 -2.07 -13.29 0.98
N ALA A 34 -1.40 -14.42 1.18
CA ALA A 34 -0.06 -14.47 1.72
C ALA A 34 0.77 -15.56 1.04
N PHE A 35 2.10 -15.46 1.16
CA PHE A 35 3.06 -16.44 0.62
C PHE A 35 2.84 -16.73 -0.87
N ASN A 36 2.77 -15.65 -1.67
CA ASN A 36 2.54 -15.71 -3.11
C ASN A 36 1.24 -16.48 -3.47
N ALA A 37 0.12 -16.07 -2.85
CA ALA A 37 -1.22 -16.63 -2.99
C ALA A 37 -1.38 -18.11 -2.55
N LYS A 38 -0.38 -18.72 -1.91
CA LYS A 38 -0.53 -20.06 -1.31
C LYS A 38 -1.54 -20.08 -0.15
N LYS A 39 -1.77 -18.95 0.48
CA LYS A 39 -2.80 -18.74 1.49
C LYS A 39 -3.74 -17.66 0.97
N HIS A 40 -5.05 -17.97 0.94
CA HIS A 40 -6.08 -17.07 0.45
C HIS A 40 -7.34 -17.20 1.31
N GLN A 41 -7.95 -16.08 1.62
CA GLN A 41 -9.24 -15.99 2.29
C GLN A 41 -9.95 -14.71 1.87
N VAL A 42 -11.27 -14.75 1.74
CA VAL A 42 -12.10 -13.55 1.57
C VAL A 42 -12.51 -13.07 2.97
N ILE A 43 -12.18 -11.83 3.31
CA ILE A 43 -12.48 -11.20 4.60
C ILE A 43 -13.37 -10.00 4.32
N GLU A 44 -14.68 -10.18 4.49
CA GLU A 44 -15.67 -9.15 4.18
C GLU A 44 -15.38 -7.84 4.94
N GLY A 45 -15.36 -6.72 4.19
CA GLY A 45 -15.06 -5.40 4.72
C GLY A 45 -13.59 -4.98 4.67
N LYS A 46 -12.65 -5.92 4.42
CA LYS A 46 -11.21 -5.59 4.33
C LYS A 46 -10.93 -4.54 3.25
N GLY A 47 -11.51 -4.72 2.07
CA GLY A 47 -11.35 -3.78 0.95
C GLY A 47 -11.88 -2.39 1.26
N VAL A 48 -12.96 -2.29 2.03
CA VAL A 48 -13.51 -1.00 2.49
C VAL A 48 -12.53 -0.28 3.39
N LEU A 49 -11.93 -0.98 4.36
CA LEU A 49 -10.95 -0.40 5.27
C LEU A 49 -9.69 0.03 4.53
N ASN A 50 -9.14 -0.82 3.68
CA ASN A 50 -7.96 -0.48 2.88
C ASN A 50 -8.20 0.74 1.99
N ASN A 51 -9.37 0.82 1.33
CA ASN A 51 -9.76 1.96 0.52
C ASN A 51 -9.78 3.27 1.33
N ARG A 52 -10.42 3.26 2.51
CA ARG A 52 -10.56 4.45 3.36
C ARG A 52 -9.21 4.87 3.97
N ILE A 53 -8.41 3.93 4.45
CA ILE A 53 -7.08 4.21 5.02
C ILE A 53 -6.13 4.74 3.93
N SER A 54 -6.12 4.10 2.76
CA SER A 54 -5.29 4.53 1.63
C SER A 54 -5.69 5.92 1.12
N GLU A 55 -7.00 6.23 1.00
CA GLU A 55 -7.48 7.58 0.71
C GLU A 55 -6.92 8.59 1.71
N TYR A 56 -7.10 8.34 3.00
CA TYR A 56 -6.65 9.23 4.06
C TYR A 56 -5.15 9.51 3.97
N VAL A 57 -4.35 8.46 3.80
CA VAL A 57 -2.89 8.60 3.67
C VAL A 57 -2.51 9.38 2.42
N PHE A 58 -3.09 9.05 1.26
CA PHE A 58 -2.74 9.72 0.01
C PHE A 58 -3.17 11.19 -0.04
N GLN A 59 -4.31 11.55 0.56
CA GLN A 59 -4.72 12.94 0.68
C GLN A 59 -3.67 13.75 1.46
N HIS A 60 -3.26 13.28 2.64
CA HIS A 60 -2.27 13.97 3.45
C HIS A 60 -0.86 13.99 2.81
N LEU A 61 -0.48 12.94 2.07
CA LEU A 61 0.76 12.96 1.29
C LEU A 61 0.72 14.06 0.22
N ASN A 62 -0.39 14.19 -0.50
CA ASN A 62 -0.58 15.27 -1.47
C ASN A 62 -0.53 16.65 -0.80
N ASP A 63 -1.15 16.81 0.39
CA ASP A 63 -1.17 18.07 1.15
C ASP A 63 0.24 18.53 1.55
N ILE A 64 1.16 17.59 1.83
CA ILE A 64 2.57 17.89 2.15
C ILE A 64 3.48 17.92 0.91
N GLY A 65 2.90 17.87 -0.30
CA GLY A 65 3.62 17.95 -1.57
C GLY A 65 4.37 16.67 -1.98
N VAL A 66 3.99 15.50 -1.45
CA VAL A 66 4.41 14.19 -1.96
C VAL A 66 3.47 13.81 -3.10
N PRO A 67 3.92 13.73 -4.36
CA PRO A 67 3.06 13.46 -5.49
C PRO A 67 2.56 12.01 -5.45
N THR A 68 1.26 11.81 -5.65
CA THR A 68 0.63 10.50 -5.71
C THR A 68 -0.23 10.35 -6.96
N HIS A 69 -0.59 9.12 -7.31
CA HIS A 69 -1.55 8.85 -8.38
C HIS A 69 -3.01 9.11 -7.97
N PHE A 70 -3.28 9.26 -6.68
CA PHE A 70 -4.62 9.40 -6.12
C PHE A 70 -5.29 10.70 -6.55
N ILE A 71 -6.55 10.62 -6.97
CA ILE A 71 -7.40 11.77 -7.30
C ILE A 71 -8.46 11.95 -6.23
N ARG A 72 -9.33 10.95 -6.05
CA ARG A 72 -10.40 10.97 -5.03
C ARG A 72 -11.03 9.59 -4.83
N ARG A 73 -11.67 9.38 -3.70
CA ARG A 73 -12.53 8.22 -3.48
C ARG A 73 -13.86 8.38 -4.23
N LEU A 74 -14.33 7.31 -4.86
CA LEU A 74 -15.61 7.26 -5.56
C LEU A 74 -16.73 6.69 -4.68
N ASN A 75 -16.42 5.62 -3.94
CA ASN A 75 -17.36 4.95 -3.04
C ASN A 75 -16.59 4.15 -1.97
N MET A 76 -17.27 3.24 -1.27
CA MET A 76 -16.68 2.48 -0.18
C MET A 76 -15.51 1.57 -0.61
N ARG A 77 -15.42 1.20 -1.89
CA ARG A 77 -14.42 0.25 -2.40
C ARG A 77 -13.60 0.77 -3.57
N GLU A 78 -13.88 1.96 -4.06
CA GLU A 78 -13.27 2.44 -5.30
C GLU A 78 -12.66 3.82 -5.14
N GLN A 79 -11.51 4.00 -5.78
CA GLN A 79 -10.81 5.27 -5.94
C GLN A 79 -10.65 5.58 -7.43
N LEU A 80 -10.72 6.86 -7.76
CA LEU A 80 -10.26 7.39 -9.04
C LEU A 80 -8.79 7.74 -8.87
N ILE A 81 -7.97 7.21 -9.77
CA ILE A 81 -6.52 7.41 -9.79
C ILE A 81 -6.06 7.85 -11.17
N ARG A 82 -4.90 8.51 -11.24
CA ARG A 82 -4.21 8.73 -12.51
C ARG A 82 -3.65 7.42 -13.03
N GLU A 83 -3.74 7.24 -14.34
CA GLU A 83 -3.01 6.16 -15.01
C GLU A 83 -1.52 6.50 -15.01
N VAL A 84 -0.69 5.59 -14.54
CA VAL A 84 0.75 5.75 -14.46
C VAL A 84 1.44 4.51 -15.04
N GLU A 85 2.60 4.71 -15.65
CA GLU A 85 3.47 3.60 -16.02
C GLU A 85 4.17 3.09 -14.77
N ILE A 86 3.72 1.97 -14.24
CA ILE A 86 4.29 1.37 -13.02
C ILE A 86 5.74 0.95 -13.27
N ILE A 87 6.64 1.43 -12.42
CA ILE A 87 8.01 0.93 -12.36
C ILE A 87 7.95 -0.46 -11.71
N PRO A 88 8.55 -1.51 -12.32
CA PRO A 88 8.38 -2.89 -11.86
C PRO A 88 9.18 -3.20 -10.59
N LEU A 89 9.14 -2.28 -9.63
CA LEU A 89 9.81 -2.35 -8.34
C LEU A 89 8.83 -2.12 -7.20
N GLU A 90 8.92 -2.94 -6.17
CA GLU A 90 8.35 -2.67 -4.86
C GLU A 90 9.46 -2.11 -3.97
N VAL A 91 9.22 -0.96 -3.37
CA VAL A 91 10.15 -0.28 -2.47
C VAL A 91 9.74 -0.56 -1.04
N CYS A 92 10.61 -1.18 -0.25
CA CYS A 92 10.37 -1.47 1.15
C CYS A 92 11.23 -0.58 2.05
N VAL A 93 10.59 0.22 2.90
CA VAL A 93 11.30 1.03 3.91
C VAL A 93 11.13 0.40 5.28
N ARG A 94 12.25 0.14 5.96
CA ARG A 94 12.26 -0.55 7.25
C ARG A 94 12.82 0.32 8.35
N ASN A 95 12.07 0.43 9.43
CA ASN A 95 12.43 1.16 10.65
C ASN A 95 12.79 0.24 11.81
N VAL A 96 12.19 -0.96 11.83
CA VAL A 96 12.39 -1.98 12.85
C VAL A 96 12.63 -3.32 12.16
N ALA A 97 13.50 -4.15 12.72
CA ALA A 97 13.76 -5.48 12.19
C ALA A 97 12.50 -6.36 12.32
N ALA A 98 11.99 -6.85 11.19
CA ALA A 98 10.85 -7.76 11.15
C ALA A 98 10.86 -8.60 9.86
N GLY A 99 10.13 -9.71 9.89
CA GLY A 99 9.85 -10.54 8.72
C GLY A 99 11.11 -11.02 8.00
N SER A 100 11.24 -10.73 6.70
CA SER A 100 12.36 -11.21 5.87
C SER A 100 13.70 -10.61 6.25
N LEU A 101 13.76 -9.37 6.76
CA LEU A 101 15.01 -8.74 7.21
C LEU A 101 15.59 -9.49 8.41
N SER A 102 14.76 -9.74 9.44
CA SER A 102 15.17 -10.49 10.62
C SER A 102 15.72 -11.87 10.26
N LYS A 103 14.99 -12.58 9.39
CA LYS A 103 15.42 -13.93 8.95
C LYS A 103 16.71 -13.91 8.13
N ARG A 104 16.86 -12.94 7.23
CA ARG A 104 17.99 -12.86 6.30
C ARG A 104 19.29 -12.45 6.99
N LEU A 105 19.19 -11.53 7.97
CA LEU A 105 20.36 -10.99 8.67
C LEU A 105 20.56 -11.55 10.08
N GLY A 106 19.68 -12.44 10.56
CA GLY A 106 19.76 -12.99 11.91
C GLY A 106 19.54 -11.96 13.02
N ILE A 107 18.82 -10.86 12.74
CA ILE A 107 18.53 -9.80 13.70
C ILE A 107 17.22 -10.14 14.41
N GLU A 108 17.18 -10.00 15.71
CA GLU A 108 15.99 -10.25 16.53
C GLU A 108 14.81 -9.36 16.08
N GLU A 109 13.62 -9.95 15.90
CA GLU A 109 12.41 -9.22 15.54
C GLU A 109 12.08 -8.18 16.63
N GLY A 110 11.78 -6.96 16.20
CA GLY A 110 11.50 -5.84 17.11
C GLY A 110 12.72 -4.96 17.42
N THR A 111 13.93 -5.35 16.99
CA THR A 111 15.11 -4.51 17.11
C THR A 111 14.96 -3.23 16.32
N GLN A 112 15.11 -2.07 17.00
CA GLN A 112 15.12 -0.77 16.33
C GLN A 112 16.35 -0.66 15.44
N LEU A 113 16.17 -0.33 14.17
CA LEU A 113 17.29 -0.12 13.26
C LEU A 113 17.96 1.24 13.53
N PRO A 114 19.30 1.33 13.39
CA PRO A 114 20.04 2.59 13.60
C PRO A 114 19.59 3.73 12.68
N ARG A 115 19.08 3.38 11.52
CA ARG A 115 18.44 4.26 10.52
C ARG A 115 17.46 3.48 9.69
N SER A 116 16.57 4.14 9.00
CA SER A 116 15.68 3.50 8.01
C SER A 116 16.50 2.87 6.89
N ILE A 117 16.13 1.66 6.49
CA ILE A 117 16.74 0.92 5.38
C ILE A 117 15.75 0.89 4.23
N ILE A 118 16.20 1.23 3.02
CA ILE A 118 15.42 1.13 1.79
C ILE A 118 15.91 -0.10 1.03
N GLU A 119 14.99 -0.96 0.63
CA GLU A 119 15.24 -2.16 -0.16
C GLU A 119 14.35 -2.16 -1.41
N PHE A 120 14.89 -2.65 -2.52
CA PHE A 120 14.17 -2.81 -3.77
C PHE A 120 13.88 -4.28 -4.04
N TYR A 121 12.66 -4.57 -4.49
CA TYR A 121 12.24 -5.90 -4.90
C TYR A 121 11.68 -5.84 -6.31
N TYR A 122 12.15 -6.73 -7.19
CA TYR A 122 11.61 -6.84 -8.54
C TYR A 122 10.25 -7.52 -8.50
N LYS A 123 9.22 -6.84 -9.00
CA LYS A 123 7.83 -7.32 -9.03
C LYS A 123 7.67 -8.45 -10.05
N ASN A 124 7.84 -9.66 -9.61
CA ASN A 124 7.65 -10.86 -10.42
C ASN A 124 7.20 -12.02 -9.53
N ASP A 125 5.91 -12.29 -9.52
CA ASP A 125 5.30 -13.36 -8.71
C ASP A 125 5.92 -14.74 -8.96
N GLN A 126 6.35 -15.04 -10.21
CA GLN A 126 6.95 -16.32 -10.56
C GLN A 126 8.34 -16.50 -9.92
N LEU A 127 9.03 -15.37 -9.67
CA LEU A 127 10.33 -15.34 -9.00
C LEU A 127 10.23 -15.08 -7.51
N ASN A 128 9.02 -14.96 -6.94
CA ASN A 128 8.75 -14.58 -5.54
C ASN A 128 9.32 -13.21 -5.16
N ASP A 129 9.21 -12.24 -6.06
CA ASP A 129 9.63 -10.85 -5.86
C ASP A 129 11.03 -10.74 -5.26
N PRO A 130 12.10 -11.12 -5.99
CA PRO A 130 13.46 -11.14 -5.45
C PRO A 130 13.95 -9.74 -5.12
N MET A 131 14.73 -9.63 -4.03
CA MET A 131 15.45 -8.40 -3.72
C MET A 131 16.54 -8.15 -4.76
N VAL A 132 16.66 -6.90 -5.21
CA VAL A 132 17.59 -6.46 -6.26
C VAL A 132 18.39 -5.24 -5.80
N SER A 133 19.59 -5.07 -6.35
CA SER A 133 20.42 -3.89 -6.15
C SER A 133 20.14 -2.83 -7.22
N GLU A 134 20.64 -1.62 -7.00
CA GLU A 134 20.56 -0.53 -7.96
C GLU A 134 21.26 -0.88 -9.29
N GLU A 135 22.34 -1.69 -9.23
CA GLU A 135 23.03 -2.17 -10.41
C GLU A 135 22.13 -3.09 -11.25
N HIS A 136 21.35 -3.97 -10.60
CA HIS A 136 20.37 -4.79 -11.33
C HIS A 136 19.31 -3.90 -11.98
N ILE A 137 18.78 -2.92 -11.24
CA ILE A 137 17.71 -2.04 -11.72
C ILE A 137 18.15 -1.29 -12.96
N THR A 138 19.34 -0.70 -12.93
CA THR A 138 19.90 0.11 -14.03
C THR A 138 20.35 -0.77 -15.19
N ALA A 139 21.02 -1.90 -14.92
CA ALA A 139 21.49 -2.81 -15.96
C ALA A 139 20.35 -3.42 -16.80
N PHE A 140 19.22 -3.71 -16.17
CA PHE A 140 18.02 -4.23 -16.85
C PHE A 140 17.08 -3.13 -17.36
N GLY A 141 17.40 -1.85 -17.12
CA GLY A 141 16.61 -0.72 -17.63
C GLY A 141 15.23 -0.57 -16.97
N TRP A 142 15.02 -1.09 -15.76
CA TRP A 142 13.75 -0.92 -15.04
C TRP A 142 13.54 0.50 -14.56
N ALA A 143 14.63 1.15 -14.12
CA ALA A 143 14.68 2.57 -13.82
C ALA A 143 16.09 3.13 -14.10
N THR A 144 16.15 4.41 -14.40
CA THR A 144 17.42 5.16 -14.52
C THR A 144 17.98 5.50 -13.14
N PRO A 145 19.29 5.81 -13.01
CA PRO A 145 19.86 6.28 -11.75
C PRO A 145 19.10 7.47 -11.16
N GLN A 146 18.71 8.45 -11.99
CA GLN A 146 17.94 9.61 -11.52
C GLN A 146 16.57 9.21 -10.97
N GLU A 147 15.86 8.28 -11.63
CA GLU A 147 14.58 7.77 -11.12
C GLU A 147 14.74 7.02 -9.79
N ILE A 148 15.85 6.29 -9.61
CA ILE A 148 16.16 5.64 -8.32
C ILE A 148 16.34 6.69 -7.21
N ASP A 149 17.09 7.77 -7.48
CA ASP A 149 17.27 8.87 -6.53
C ASP A 149 15.93 9.52 -6.17
N ASP A 150 15.07 9.76 -7.16
CA ASP A 150 13.74 10.32 -6.97
C ASP A 150 12.86 9.37 -6.13
N ILE A 151 12.87 8.07 -6.42
CA ILE A 151 12.14 7.04 -5.66
C ILE A 151 12.63 6.99 -4.21
N MET A 152 13.94 7.00 -3.98
CA MET A 152 14.51 6.99 -2.63
C MET A 152 14.12 8.24 -1.84
N SER A 153 14.16 9.41 -2.49
CA SER A 153 13.73 10.68 -1.90
C SER A 153 12.24 10.64 -1.51
N LEU A 154 11.38 10.13 -2.39
CA LEU A 154 9.96 9.93 -2.09
C LEU A 154 9.77 8.94 -0.93
N ALA A 155 10.50 7.81 -0.94
CA ALA A 155 10.40 6.78 0.09
C ALA A 155 10.74 7.32 1.49
N ILE A 156 11.79 8.15 1.60
CA ILE A 156 12.17 8.80 2.87
C ILE A 156 11.06 9.75 3.32
N ARG A 157 10.57 10.62 2.43
CA ARG A 157 9.49 11.58 2.77
C ARG A 157 8.21 10.89 3.21
N VAL A 158 7.82 9.81 2.52
CA VAL A 158 6.68 8.98 2.89
C VAL A 158 6.92 8.32 4.24
N ASN A 159 8.12 7.79 4.49
CA ASN A 159 8.48 7.17 5.76
C ASN A 159 8.37 8.16 6.94
N ASP A 160 8.89 9.36 6.79
CA ASP A 160 8.88 10.39 7.84
C ASP A 160 7.44 10.79 8.17
N PHE A 161 6.63 10.99 7.13
CA PHE A 161 5.20 11.30 7.30
C PHE A 161 4.45 10.16 8.00
N LEU A 162 4.58 8.93 7.50
CA LEU A 162 3.87 7.77 8.06
C LEU A 162 4.32 7.47 9.50
N SER A 163 5.61 7.60 9.78
CA SER A 163 6.15 7.40 11.13
C SER A 163 5.54 8.38 12.13
N GLY A 164 5.46 9.67 11.75
CA GLY A 164 4.82 10.70 12.57
C GLY A 164 3.32 10.48 12.72
N LEU A 165 2.62 10.18 11.63
CA LEU A 165 1.19 9.93 11.61
C LEU A 165 0.81 8.77 12.55
N PHE A 166 1.44 7.62 12.40
CA PHE A 166 1.13 6.44 13.20
C PHE A 166 1.59 6.60 14.66
N LEU A 167 2.74 7.21 14.89
CA LEU A 167 3.22 7.50 16.25
C LEU A 167 2.21 8.37 17.02
N GLY A 168 1.66 9.38 16.36
CA GLY A 168 0.65 10.29 16.93
C GLY A 168 -0.62 9.61 17.42
N VAL A 169 -0.92 8.41 16.89
CA VAL A 169 -2.09 7.60 17.26
C VAL A 169 -1.73 6.32 18.03
N GLY A 170 -0.50 6.24 18.57
CA GLY A 170 -0.04 5.13 19.41
C GLY A 170 0.27 3.85 18.62
N ILE A 171 0.62 3.98 17.36
CA ILE A 171 1.03 2.87 16.47
C ILE A 171 2.48 3.08 16.05
N ARG A 172 3.27 2.00 16.05
CA ARG A 172 4.63 1.98 15.52
C ARG A 172 4.62 1.53 14.07
N LEU A 173 5.16 2.33 13.16
CA LEU A 173 5.47 1.91 11.80
C LEU A 173 6.75 1.09 11.80
N VAL A 174 6.63 -0.22 11.63
CA VAL A 174 7.75 -1.15 11.59
C VAL A 174 8.43 -1.13 10.23
N ASP A 175 7.68 -1.33 9.20
CA ASP A 175 8.06 -1.16 7.80
C ASP A 175 6.82 -0.90 6.94
N PHE A 176 7.05 -0.43 5.72
CA PHE A 176 6.01 -0.37 4.71
C PHE A 176 6.58 -0.64 3.33
N ARG A 177 5.68 -0.97 2.42
CA ARG A 177 5.97 -1.18 1.01
C ARG A 177 5.19 -0.17 0.19
N MET A 178 5.81 0.38 -0.82
CA MET A 178 5.18 1.27 -1.78
C MET A 178 5.58 0.91 -3.21
N GLU A 179 4.73 1.27 -4.14
CA GLU A 179 5.02 1.24 -5.56
C GLU A 179 5.12 2.66 -6.09
N THR A 180 5.82 2.82 -7.20
CA THR A 180 5.96 4.10 -7.90
C THR A 180 5.65 3.93 -9.36
N GLY A 181 5.24 5.03 -9.99
CA GLY A 181 4.98 5.06 -11.42
C GLY A 181 5.41 6.38 -12.05
N ARG A 182 5.64 6.33 -13.36
CA ARG A 182 5.89 7.51 -14.20
C ARG A 182 4.55 8.12 -14.57
N LEU A 183 4.34 9.34 -14.17
CA LEU A 183 3.18 10.14 -14.55
C LEU A 183 3.61 11.18 -15.59
N TRP A 184 2.97 11.14 -16.74
CA TRP A 184 3.18 12.10 -17.82
C TRP A 184 2.08 13.17 -17.80
N GLU A 185 2.49 14.42 -17.63
CA GLU A 185 1.59 15.58 -17.71
C GLU A 185 2.23 16.61 -18.65
N ASN A 186 1.63 16.82 -19.84
CA ASN A 186 2.12 17.80 -20.83
C ASN A 186 3.64 17.70 -21.11
N ASP A 187 4.13 16.62 -21.60
CA ASP A 187 5.56 16.36 -21.92
C ASP A 187 6.53 16.35 -20.71
N LEU A 188 6.02 16.56 -19.51
CA LEU A 188 6.79 16.42 -18.27
C LEU A 188 6.50 15.07 -17.62
N MET A 189 7.56 14.34 -17.34
CA MET A 189 7.48 13.09 -16.57
C MET A 189 7.90 13.37 -15.12
N ARG A 190 7.13 12.81 -14.19
CA ARG A 190 7.50 12.80 -12.78
C ARG A 190 7.20 11.44 -12.15
N ILE A 191 8.01 11.08 -11.17
CA ILE A 191 7.75 9.88 -10.36
C ILE A 191 6.70 10.22 -9.30
N VAL A 192 5.71 9.36 -9.16
CA VAL A 192 4.65 9.49 -8.16
C VAL A 192 4.49 8.21 -7.36
N VAL A 193 4.01 8.33 -6.13
CA VAL A 193 3.61 7.17 -5.31
C VAL A 193 2.32 6.60 -5.88
N ALA A 194 2.28 5.29 -6.04
CA ALA A 194 1.17 4.56 -6.63
C ALA A 194 0.71 3.41 -5.73
N ASP A 195 -0.21 2.60 -6.23
CA ASP A 195 -0.82 1.44 -5.60
C ASP A 195 -1.64 1.80 -4.37
N GLU A 196 -1.28 1.36 -3.18
CA GLU A 196 -1.94 1.67 -1.91
C GLU A 196 -0.93 1.85 -0.79
N ILE A 197 -1.32 2.60 0.25
CA ILE A 197 -0.69 2.56 1.57
C ILE A 197 -1.78 2.24 2.58
N SER A 198 -1.72 1.02 3.12
CA SER A 198 -2.76 0.45 3.99
C SER A 198 -2.14 -0.59 4.94
N PRO A 199 -2.89 -1.16 5.87
CA PRO A 199 -2.40 -2.27 6.68
C PRO A 199 -2.02 -3.53 5.88
N ASP A 200 -2.39 -3.62 4.60
CA ASP A 200 -1.90 -4.67 3.68
C ASP A 200 -0.45 -4.44 3.24
N SER A 201 -0.03 -3.18 3.12
CA SER A 201 1.32 -2.78 2.68
C SER A 201 2.23 -2.29 3.81
N CYS A 202 1.70 -2.11 5.03
CA CYS A 202 2.45 -1.67 6.21
C CYS A 202 2.51 -2.77 7.27
N ARG A 203 3.62 -2.80 8.06
CA ARG A 203 3.64 -3.44 9.38
C ARG A 203 3.42 -2.40 10.45
N LEU A 204 2.36 -2.59 11.21
CA LEU A 204 1.87 -1.66 12.20
C LEU A 204 1.72 -2.38 13.53
N TRP A 205 2.47 -1.93 14.54
CA TRP A 205 2.39 -2.52 15.88
C TRP A 205 1.88 -1.51 16.90
N ASP A 206 1.01 -1.95 17.76
CA ASP A 206 0.60 -1.14 18.92
C ASP A 206 1.83 -0.83 19.80
N ILE A 207 2.01 0.44 20.17
CA ILE A 207 3.19 0.86 20.92
C ILE A 207 3.22 0.26 22.33
N LYS A 208 2.04 0.08 22.96
CA LYS A 208 1.95 -0.38 24.34
C LYS A 208 2.00 -1.90 24.47
N SER A 209 1.25 -2.59 23.63
CA SER A 209 1.11 -4.06 23.68
C SER A 209 2.01 -4.81 22.72
N SER A 210 2.61 -4.14 21.73
CA SER A 210 3.31 -4.73 20.58
C SER A 210 2.42 -5.66 19.74
N GLU A 211 1.11 -5.54 19.88
CA GLU A 211 0.15 -6.30 19.08
C GLU A 211 0.24 -5.88 17.62
N LYS A 212 0.18 -6.85 16.72
CA LYS A 212 0.21 -6.63 15.27
C LYS A 212 -1.16 -6.14 14.79
N LEU A 213 -1.19 -4.98 14.14
CA LEU A 213 -2.39 -4.34 13.61
C LEU A 213 -2.44 -4.37 12.06
N ASP A 214 -1.75 -5.32 11.48
CA ASP A 214 -1.50 -5.41 10.05
C ASP A 214 -1.71 -6.84 9.50
N LYS A 215 -1.35 -7.05 8.24
CA LYS A 215 -1.50 -8.30 7.51
C LYS A 215 -0.73 -9.48 8.11
N ASP A 216 0.23 -9.26 9.01
CA ASP A 216 0.93 -10.34 9.69
C ASP A 216 -0.01 -11.18 10.57
N ARG A 217 -1.15 -10.61 11.01
CA ARG A 217 -2.21 -11.40 11.65
C ARG A 217 -2.71 -12.53 10.76
N PHE A 218 -2.89 -12.25 9.47
CA PHE A 218 -3.28 -13.27 8.49
C PHE A 218 -2.13 -14.20 8.13
N ARG A 219 -0.91 -13.67 7.97
CA ARG A 219 0.28 -14.47 7.63
C ARG A 219 0.59 -15.52 8.71
N HIS A 220 0.39 -15.17 9.98
CA HIS A 220 0.76 -16.00 11.14
C HIS A 220 -0.42 -16.63 11.87
N ASP A 221 -1.62 -16.64 11.27
CA ASP A 221 -2.85 -17.24 11.84
C ASP A 221 -3.22 -16.69 13.23
N LEU A 222 -2.97 -15.40 13.48
CA LEU A 222 -3.28 -14.76 14.75
C LEU A 222 -4.77 -14.42 14.93
N GLY A 223 -5.56 -14.52 13.84
CA GLY A 223 -6.97 -14.13 13.84
C GLY A 223 -7.18 -12.61 13.95
N GLY A 224 -8.44 -12.17 13.92
CA GLY A 224 -8.83 -10.78 14.19
C GLY A 224 -8.24 -9.75 13.20
N LEU A 225 -8.10 -10.11 11.92
CA LEU A 225 -7.53 -9.19 10.91
C LEU A 225 -8.43 -7.96 10.70
N LEU A 226 -9.73 -8.19 10.58
CA LEU A 226 -10.69 -7.10 10.34
C LEU A 226 -10.76 -6.14 11.53
N GLU A 227 -10.74 -6.71 12.74
CA GLU A 227 -10.71 -5.95 13.99
C GLU A 227 -9.45 -5.07 14.09
N ALA A 228 -8.28 -5.62 13.73
CA ALA A 228 -7.03 -4.87 13.71
C ALA A 228 -7.06 -3.71 12.71
N TYR A 229 -7.56 -3.94 11.50
CA TYR A 229 -7.69 -2.87 10.49
C TYR A 229 -8.72 -1.82 10.91
N THR A 230 -9.81 -2.25 11.54
CA THR A 230 -10.81 -1.35 12.13
C THR A 230 -10.20 -0.50 13.23
N GLU A 231 -9.36 -1.06 14.08
CA GLU A 231 -8.64 -0.33 15.14
C GLU A 231 -7.72 0.75 14.54
N VAL A 232 -6.96 0.40 13.49
CA VAL A 232 -6.15 1.40 12.76
C VAL A 232 -7.02 2.54 12.22
N ALA A 233 -8.14 2.21 11.57
CA ALA A 233 -9.06 3.21 11.01
C ALA A 233 -9.69 4.10 12.10
N LYS A 234 -10.04 3.55 13.26
CA LYS A 234 -10.56 4.30 14.40
C LYS A 234 -9.52 5.26 14.97
N ARG A 235 -8.30 4.79 15.21
CA ARG A 235 -7.21 5.61 15.73
C ARG A 235 -6.85 6.75 14.80
N LEU A 236 -6.91 6.54 13.48
CA LEU A 236 -6.74 7.60 12.48
C LEU A 236 -7.94 8.57 12.38
N GLY A 237 -9.03 8.34 13.13
CA GLY A 237 -10.24 9.15 13.04
C GLY A 237 -11.08 8.94 11.77
N ILE A 238 -10.80 7.88 11.01
CA ILE A 238 -11.49 7.56 9.75
C ILE A 238 -12.84 6.90 10.04
N MET A 239 -12.97 6.18 11.15
CA MET A 239 -14.19 5.48 11.56
C MET A 239 -14.60 5.90 12.97
N SER A 240 -15.92 6.00 13.19
CA SER A 240 -16.50 6.25 14.50
C SER A 240 -16.63 4.97 15.34
N GLU A 241 -16.73 5.10 16.65
CA GLU A 241 -17.04 3.96 17.51
C GLU A 241 -18.40 3.35 17.13
N GLY A 242 -18.45 2.00 16.99
CA GLY A 242 -19.65 1.27 16.58
C GLY A 242 -19.91 1.21 15.08
N GLU A 243 -19.20 1.99 14.27
CA GLU A 243 -19.26 1.86 12.81
C GLU A 243 -18.67 0.51 12.38
N ARG A 244 -19.37 -0.22 11.49
CA ARG A 244 -18.87 -1.45 10.90
C ARG A 244 -18.46 -1.18 9.45
N PRO A 245 -17.39 -1.79 8.95
CA PRO A 245 -16.99 -1.69 7.54
C PRO A 245 -17.96 -2.51 6.67
N GLN A 246 -19.19 -2.02 6.49
CA GLN A 246 -20.16 -2.68 5.62
C GLN A 246 -19.88 -2.27 4.18
N GLY A 247 -19.46 -3.24 3.37
CA GLY A 247 -19.40 -3.09 1.93
C GLY A 247 -20.77 -3.27 1.35
N THR A 248 -21.47 -2.18 1.04
CA THR A 248 -22.52 -2.27 0.03
C THR A 248 -21.84 -2.58 -1.30
N GLY A 249 -22.11 -3.78 -1.84
CA GLY A 249 -21.81 -4.07 -3.24
C GLY A 249 -22.40 -2.98 -4.15
N PRO A 250 -22.09 -2.97 -5.45
CA PRO A 250 -22.60 -1.95 -6.35
C PRO A 250 -24.11 -1.88 -6.17
N VAL A 251 -24.59 -0.70 -5.78
CA VAL A 251 -26.02 -0.43 -5.69
C VAL A 251 -26.54 -0.52 -7.13
N LEU A 252 -27.20 -1.62 -7.45
CA LEU A 252 -28.03 -1.73 -8.63
C LEU A 252 -29.16 -0.73 -8.41
N VAL A 253 -28.99 0.49 -8.92
CA VAL A 253 -30.10 1.41 -9.09
C VAL A 253 -30.97 0.78 -10.17
N LYS A 254 -32.03 0.08 -9.72
CA LYS A 254 -33.14 -0.27 -10.58
C LYS A 254 -33.80 1.04 -10.99
N GLY A 255 -33.60 1.43 -12.24
CA GLY A 255 -34.43 2.42 -12.93
C GLY A 255 -35.75 1.80 -13.36
#